data_edf1551e7f9ebb666153c7b55ee01304
#
_entry.id   edf1551e7f9ebb666153c7b55ee01304
#
_cell.length_a   1.000
_cell.length_b   1.000
_cell.length_c   1.000
_cell.angle_alpha   90.00
_cell.angle_beta   90.00
_cell.angle_gamma   90.00
#
_symmetry.space_group_name_H-M   'P 1'
#
loop_
_entity.id
_entity.type
_entity.pdbx_description
1 polymer ?
#
loop_
_entity_poly.entity_id
_entity_poly.type
_entity_poly.pdbx_seq_one_letter_code
_entity_poly.pdbx_strand_id
1 'polypeptide(L)'
;MKQFMLLHVGFEMPTAEIMAKWNQWFEDTKSITIDMGGFMNGCAVSKDGTSELAMDLDALTGYSLIEAETREEAEAIAARNPFISSIRIYEVRKG
;
A
#
# COMPACT_ATOMS: atom_id res chain seq x y z
N MET A 1 -12.87 8.97 13.37
CA MET A 1 -12.28 7.77 12.77
C MET A 1 -10.77 7.84 12.79
N LYS A 2 -10.13 6.69 12.85
CA LYS A 2 -8.67 6.61 12.78
C LYS A 2 -8.24 6.54 11.32
N GLN A 3 -7.00 6.93 11.06
CA GLN A 3 -6.39 6.83 9.73
C GLN A 3 -5.34 5.74 9.73
N PHE A 4 -5.32 4.96 8.69
CA PHE A 4 -4.36 3.87 8.53
C PHE A 4 -3.65 3.98 7.20
N MET A 5 -2.33 3.82 7.24
CA MET A 5 -1.50 3.80 6.05
C MET A 5 -1.31 2.34 5.63
N LEU A 6 -1.76 2.03 4.43
CA LEU A 6 -1.55 0.71 3.83
C LEU A 6 -0.39 0.82 2.85
N LEU A 7 0.67 0.07 3.12
CA LEU A 7 1.85 0.05 2.26
C LEU A 7 1.88 -1.28 1.49
N HIS A 8 1.85 -1.18 0.17
CA HIS A 8 1.83 -2.36 -0.69
C HIS A 8 3.25 -2.86 -0.92
N VAL A 9 3.51 -4.11 -0.58
CA VAL A 9 4.83 -4.74 -0.69
C VAL A 9 4.78 -5.78 -1.80
N GLY A 10 5.76 -5.70 -2.70
CA GLY A 10 5.93 -6.66 -3.77
C GLY A 10 5.61 -6.10 -5.13
N PHE A 11 6.51 -6.37 -6.07
CA PHE A 11 6.32 -5.98 -7.47
C PHE A 11 6.42 -7.21 -8.37
N GLU A 12 5.45 -7.33 -9.28
CA GLU A 12 5.49 -8.24 -10.42
C GLU A 12 4.88 -7.49 -11.59
N MET A 13 5.27 -7.86 -12.80
CA MET A 13 4.69 -7.26 -14.00
C MET A 13 3.19 -7.50 -14.00
N PRO A 14 2.38 -6.44 -14.04
CA PRO A 14 0.92 -6.60 -13.96
C PRO A 14 0.35 -7.25 -15.22
N THR A 15 -0.65 -8.11 -15.00
CA THR A 15 -1.46 -8.67 -16.09
C THR A 15 -2.77 -7.89 -16.15
N ALA A 16 -3.50 -8.03 -17.26
CA ALA A 16 -4.80 -7.38 -17.39
C ALA A 16 -5.76 -7.85 -16.29
N GLU A 17 -5.71 -9.11 -15.91
CA GLU A 17 -6.54 -9.68 -14.85
C GLU A 17 -6.22 -9.05 -13.49
N ILE A 18 -4.94 -8.94 -13.16
CA ILE A 18 -4.50 -8.31 -11.90
C ILE A 18 -4.90 -6.84 -11.87
N MET A 19 -4.72 -6.13 -12.98
CA MET A 19 -5.10 -4.72 -13.08
C MET A 19 -6.60 -4.53 -12.84
N ALA A 20 -7.42 -5.42 -13.37
CA ALA A 20 -8.87 -5.37 -13.16
C ALA A 20 -9.24 -5.56 -11.69
N LYS A 21 -8.56 -6.49 -11.01
CA LYS A 21 -8.77 -6.73 -9.57
C LYS A 21 -8.35 -5.52 -8.74
N TRP A 22 -7.24 -4.88 -9.07
CA TRP A 22 -6.79 -3.67 -8.41
C TRP A 22 -7.80 -2.53 -8.58
N ASN A 23 -8.27 -2.33 -9.80
CA ASN A 23 -9.25 -1.29 -10.10
C ASN A 23 -10.55 -1.53 -9.31
N GLN A 24 -10.97 -2.78 -9.19
CA GLN A 24 -12.16 -3.13 -8.41
C GLN A 24 -11.96 -2.80 -6.93
N TRP A 25 -10.79 -3.14 -6.38
CA TRP A 25 -10.49 -2.84 -4.97
C TRP A 25 -10.48 -1.33 -4.72
N PHE A 26 -9.89 -0.55 -5.62
CA PHE A 26 -9.88 0.91 -5.51
C PHE A 26 -11.30 1.47 -5.55
N GLU A 27 -12.13 0.93 -6.42
CA GLU A 27 -13.53 1.37 -6.50
C GLU A 27 -14.28 1.03 -5.21
N ASP A 28 -14.07 -0.17 -4.68
CA ASP A 28 -14.71 -0.61 -3.44
C ASP A 28 -14.30 0.19 -2.22
N THR A 29 -13.08 0.74 -2.21
CA THR A 29 -12.54 1.49 -1.08
C THR A 29 -12.57 3.01 -1.29
N LYS A 30 -13.10 3.46 -2.40
CA LYS A 30 -13.09 4.88 -2.78
C LYS A 30 -13.65 5.80 -1.70
N SER A 31 -14.73 5.39 -1.04
CA SER A 31 -15.40 6.24 -0.04
C SER A 31 -14.59 6.41 1.24
N ILE A 32 -13.65 5.51 1.52
CA ILE A 32 -12.84 5.57 2.74
C ILE A 32 -11.38 5.95 2.46
N THR A 33 -11.00 6.11 1.21
CA THR A 33 -9.62 6.46 0.84
C THR A 33 -9.45 7.98 0.88
N ILE A 34 -8.48 8.42 1.68
CA ILE A 34 -8.14 9.85 1.82
C ILE A 34 -7.13 10.23 0.74
N ASP A 35 -6.14 9.37 0.52
CA ASP A 35 -5.08 9.61 -0.45
C ASP A 35 -4.48 8.27 -0.87
N MET A 36 -3.92 8.22 -2.07
CA MET A 36 -3.28 7.01 -2.58
C MET A 36 -2.27 7.39 -3.67
N GLY A 37 -1.31 6.51 -3.88
CA GLY A 37 -0.31 6.75 -4.92
C GLY A 37 0.58 5.55 -5.12
N GLY A 38 1.35 5.58 -6.19
CA GLY A 38 2.36 4.57 -6.47
C GLY A 38 3.75 5.12 -6.17
N PHE A 39 4.68 4.21 -5.90
CA PHE A 39 6.08 4.56 -5.64
C PHE A 39 6.95 4.18 -6.82
N MET A 40 7.97 4.98 -7.08
CA MET A 40 8.98 4.71 -8.11
C MET A 40 10.32 5.32 -7.70
N ASN A 41 11.38 4.83 -8.32
CA ASN A 41 12.72 5.42 -8.16
C ASN A 41 13.16 5.52 -6.69
N GLY A 42 12.96 4.44 -5.93
CA GLY A 42 13.25 4.43 -4.52
C GLY A 42 14.73 4.37 -4.19
N CYS A 43 15.11 4.98 -3.09
CA CYS A 43 16.45 4.85 -2.54
C CYS A 43 16.35 4.86 -1.01
N ALA A 44 17.37 4.33 -0.37
CA ALA A 44 17.49 4.35 1.08
C ALA A 44 18.70 5.18 1.47
N VAL A 45 18.53 6.04 2.46
CA VAL A 45 19.63 6.83 3.03
C VAL A 45 19.88 6.31 4.43
N SER A 46 21.11 5.91 4.70
CA SER A 46 21.51 5.42 6.01
C SER A 46 22.80 6.13 6.43
N LYS A 47 23.33 5.75 7.60
CA LYS A 47 24.60 6.31 8.05
C LYS A 47 25.76 5.92 7.13
N ASP A 48 25.59 4.84 6.35
CA ASP A 48 26.61 4.36 5.43
C ASP A 48 26.47 4.97 4.03
N GLY A 49 25.49 5.84 3.83
CA GLY A 49 25.28 6.50 2.56
C GLY A 49 23.93 6.18 1.93
N THR A 50 23.83 6.36 0.64
CA THR A 50 22.59 6.14 -0.13
C THR A 50 22.70 4.89 -0.98
N SER A 51 21.66 4.09 -0.99
CA SER A 51 21.58 2.90 -1.85
C SER A 51 20.28 2.91 -2.66
N GLU A 52 20.36 2.39 -3.86
CA GLU A 52 19.18 2.25 -4.71
C GLU A 52 18.33 1.07 -4.23
N LEU A 53 17.01 1.22 -4.34
CA LEU A 53 16.08 0.16 -3.98
C LEU A 53 15.55 -0.51 -5.25
N ALA A 54 15.68 -1.82 -5.31
CA ALA A 54 15.20 -2.59 -6.45
C ALA A 54 13.67 -2.69 -6.43
N MET A 55 13.07 -2.83 -7.59
CA MET A 55 11.64 -3.07 -7.73
C MET A 55 11.42 -4.58 -7.82
N ASP A 56 11.31 -5.23 -6.66
CA ASP A 56 11.23 -6.68 -6.52
C ASP A 56 10.09 -7.08 -5.57
N LEU A 57 10.09 -8.32 -5.11
CA LEU A 57 9.04 -8.83 -4.23
C LEU A 57 9.04 -8.21 -2.83
N ASP A 58 10.12 -7.53 -2.46
CA ASP A 58 10.23 -6.84 -1.16
C ASP A 58 10.04 -5.33 -1.29
N ALA A 59 9.85 -4.82 -2.51
CA ALA A 59 9.75 -3.39 -2.74
C ALA A 59 8.42 -2.84 -2.25
N LEU A 60 8.45 -1.60 -1.73
CA LEU A 60 7.23 -0.85 -1.50
C LEU A 60 6.80 -0.26 -2.83
N THR A 61 5.60 -0.58 -3.28
CA THR A 61 5.13 -0.21 -4.62
C THR A 61 4.04 0.85 -4.62
N GLY A 62 3.45 1.13 -3.46
CA GLY A 62 2.43 2.15 -3.38
C GLY A 62 1.83 2.24 -1.99
N TYR A 63 0.90 3.16 -1.84
CA TYR A 63 0.24 3.38 -0.56
C TYR A 63 -1.23 3.74 -0.75
N SER A 64 -2.01 3.48 0.29
CA SER A 64 -3.38 3.98 0.42
C SER A 64 -3.54 4.46 1.85
N LEU A 65 -3.97 5.71 2.02
CA LEU A 65 -4.31 6.25 3.33
C LEU A 65 -5.83 6.16 3.46
N ILE A 66 -6.29 5.34 4.40
CA ILE A 66 -7.73 5.08 4.56
C ILE A 66 -8.23 5.49 5.94
N GLU A 67 -9.53 5.65 6.05
CA GLU A 67 -10.21 5.83 7.33
C GLU A 67 -10.86 4.51 7.75
N ALA A 68 -10.73 4.15 9.02
CA ALA A 68 -11.40 3.00 9.60
C ALA A 68 -11.58 3.23 11.10
N GLU A 69 -12.54 2.57 11.70
CA GLU A 69 -12.80 2.73 13.13
C GLU A 69 -11.77 1.99 13.99
N THR A 70 -11.34 0.83 13.51
CA THR A 70 -10.40 -0.03 14.24
C THR A 70 -9.35 -0.59 13.29
N ARG A 71 -8.25 -1.09 13.86
CA ARG A 71 -7.23 -1.77 13.08
C ARG A 71 -7.79 -3.04 12.43
N GLU A 72 -8.67 -3.75 13.14
CA GLU A 72 -9.30 -4.97 12.62
C GLU A 72 -10.11 -4.68 11.35
N GLU A 73 -10.79 -3.55 11.31
CA GLU A 73 -11.50 -3.11 10.10
C GLU A 73 -10.53 -2.83 8.97
N ALA A 74 -9.41 -2.15 9.26
CA ALA A 74 -8.38 -1.89 8.27
C ALA A 74 -7.75 -3.18 7.74
N GLU A 75 -7.55 -4.17 8.61
CA GLU A 75 -7.04 -5.49 8.22
C GLU A 75 -8.00 -6.20 7.26
N ALA A 76 -9.29 -6.13 7.55
CA ALA A 76 -10.30 -6.75 6.69
C ALA A 76 -10.34 -6.10 5.30
N ILE A 77 -10.18 -4.78 5.25
CA ILE A 77 -10.12 -4.04 3.99
C ILE A 77 -8.87 -4.45 3.20
N ALA A 78 -7.71 -4.48 3.86
CA ALA A 78 -6.45 -4.85 3.23
C ALA A 78 -6.45 -6.30 2.73
N ALA A 79 -7.11 -7.21 3.46
CA ALA A 79 -7.16 -8.62 3.08
C ALA A 79 -7.86 -8.87 1.75
N ARG A 80 -8.71 -7.93 1.31
CA ARG A 80 -9.41 -8.05 0.03
C ARG A 80 -8.62 -7.50 -1.15
N ASN A 81 -7.47 -6.87 -0.87
CA ASN A 81 -6.61 -6.33 -1.91
C ASN A 81 -5.85 -7.47 -2.62
N PRO A 82 -5.68 -7.41 -3.94
CA PRO A 82 -4.92 -8.45 -4.67
C PRO A 82 -3.41 -8.22 -4.56
N PHE A 83 -2.91 -8.10 -3.35
CA PHE A 83 -1.50 -7.82 -3.09
C PHE A 83 -0.58 -8.93 -3.61
N ILE A 84 0.67 -8.56 -3.92
CA ILE A 84 1.68 -9.50 -4.42
C ILE A 84 2.33 -10.24 -3.24
N SER A 85 3.04 -9.51 -2.38
CA SER A 85 3.72 -10.12 -1.23
C SER A 85 2.94 -9.90 0.05
N SER A 86 2.61 -8.66 0.37
CA SER A 86 1.87 -8.32 1.58
C SER A 86 1.41 -6.86 1.53
N ILE A 87 0.61 -6.50 2.52
CA ILE A 87 0.31 -5.11 2.81
C ILE A 87 0.66 -4.86 4.26
N ARG A 88 1.45 -3.82 4.52
CA ARG A 88 1.77 -3.38 5.87
C ARG A 88 0.79 -2.30 6.26
N ILE A 89 0.31 -2.37 7.50
CA ILE A 89 -0.70 -1.44 8.00
C ILE A 89 -0.12 -0.69 9.19
N TYR A 90 -0.14 0.63 9.12
CA TYR A 90 0.28 1.49 10.22
C TYR A 90 -0.84 2.46 10.56
N GLU A 91 -1.12 2.61 11.84
CA GLU A 91 -2.04 3.66 12.27
C GLU A 91 -1.29 4.99 12.22
N VAL A 92 -1.89 5.99 11.57
CA VAL A 92 -1.27 7.31 11.44
C VAL A 92 -1.67 8.16 12.62
N ARG A 93 -0.69 8.59 13.39
CA ARG A 93 -0.90 9.47 14.53
C ARG A 93 -0.58 10.89 14.12
N LYS A 94 -1.54 11.78 14.31
CA LYS A 94 -1.39 13.20 14.06
C LYS A 94 -0.94 13.91 15.33
N GLY A 95 -0.10 14.87 15.20
CA GLY A 95 0.33 15.67 16.32
C GLY A 95 1.79 15.71 16.57
#